data_21f578253ed0c24a888eb517224fa7a2
#
_entry.id   21f578253ed0c24a888eb517224fa7a2
#
_cell.length_a   1.000
_cell.length_b   1.000
_cell.length_c   1.000
_cell.angle_alpha   90.00
_cell.angle_beta   90.00
_cell.angle_gamma   90.00
#
_symmetry.space_group_name_H-M   'P 1'
#
loop_
_entity.id
_entity.type
_entity.pdbx_description
1 polymer ?
#
loop_
_entity_poly.entity_id
_entity_poly.type
_entity_poly.pdbx_seq_one_letter_code
_entity_poly.pdbx_strand_id
1 'polypeptide(L)'
;LQELGRLDEALASYTQAIALKPDYAEAYVNLGIVIKNTRFNSSNPKLYPPLTELLTAESLRSPRDMAGSILNLLKHDNQIKELLLEKNFAVNLNEATSIIKSLDKLPLLHHLMRLCPLPELQFEASFVAMRSLLLKNLDKMEVSPELIHFLSTLSIHCFTNEYVYVESDEENHLIKELQAEISQTLARSEQPEAIKVLCLASYRPLHQYDWCQKLDALDNLEEVKKRLIEEPFLEKIIAKDIPGLEEISDDVSLK
;
A
#
# COMPACT_ATOMS: atom_id res chain seq x y z
N LEU A 1 5.84 -23.54 -25.97
CA LEU A 1 6.84 -24.20 -25.14
C LEU A 1 8.26 -23.62 -25.32
N GLN A 2 8.72 -23.38 -26.55
CA GLN A 2 10.05 -22.76 -26.80
C GLN A 2 10.11 -21.30 -26.28
N GLU A 3 9.05 -20.52 -26.42
CA GLU A 3 8.99 -19.15 -25.92
C GLU A 3 9.00 -19.09 -24.38
N LEU A 4 8.33 -20.05 -23.71
CA LEU A 4 8.35 -20.15 -22.24
C LEU A 4 9.76 -20.48 -21.70
N GLY A 5 10.49 -21.39 -22.34
CA GLY A 5 11.88 -21.71 -21.95
C GLY A 5 12.82 -20.51 -22.11
N ARG A 6 12.65 -19.71 -23.16
CA ARG A 6 13.44 -18.47 -23.36
C ARG A 6 13.10 -17.39 -22.34
N LEU A 7 11.85 -17.34 -21.85
CA LEU A 7 11.44 -16.42 -20.80
C LEU A 7 12.11 -16.75 -19.46
N ASP A 8 12.07 -18.02 -19.05
CA ASP A 8 12.72 -18.47 -17.81
C ASP A 8 14.23 -18.24 -17.83
N GLU A 9 14.89 -18.49 -18.98
CA GLU A 9 16.31 -18.19 -19.20
C GLU A 9 16.62 -16.70 -19.10
N ALA A 10 15.76 -15.83 -19.67
CA ALA A 10 15.91 -14.37 -19.59
C ALA A 10 15.76 -13.87 -18.14
N LEU A 11 14.72 -14.34 -17.43
CA LEU A 11 14.49 -14.00 -16.03
C LEU A 11 15.68 -14.44 -15.15
N ALA A 12 16.18 -15.65 -15.36
CA ALA A 12 17.34 -16.17 -14.62
C ALA A 12 18.60 -15.32 -14.91
N SER A 13 18.82 -14.95 -16.18
CA SER A 13 19.99 -14.14 -16.59
C SER A 13 19.97 -12.76 -15.97
N TYR A 14 18.83 -12.04 -15.99
CA TYR A 14 18.72 -10.71 -15.38
C TYR A 14 18.82 -10.77 -13.86
N THR A 15 18.18 -11.77 -13.23
CA THR A 15 18.29 -12.01 -11.77
C THR A 15 19.74 -12.27 -11.36
N GLN A 16 20.47 -13.06 -12.13
CA GLN A 16 21.88 -13.32 -11.87
C GLN A 16 22.74 -12.06 -12.10
N ALA A 17 22.46 -11.29 -13.14
CA ALA A 17 23.18 -10.04 -13.40
C ALA A 17 23.00 -9.03 -12.26
N ILE A 18 21.76 -8.90 -11.74
CA ILE A 18 21.44 -8.05 -10.58
C ILE A 18 22.17 -8.57 -9.32
N ALA A 19 22.15 -9.89 -9.06
CA ALA A 19 22.85 -10.45 -7.92
C ALA A 19 24.36 -10.23 -7.95
N LEU A 20 24.98 -10.23 -9.14
CA LEU A 20 26.42 -9.95 -9.33
C LEU A 20 26.74 -8.46 -9.28
N LYS A 21 25.82 -7.61 -9.72
CA LYS A 21 25.98 -6.16 -9.78
C LYS A 21 24.66 -5.49 -9.43
N PRO A 22 24.39 -5.20 -8.12
CA PRO A 22 23.12 -4.63 -7.65
C PRO A 22 22.79 -3.22 -8.19
N ASP A 23 23.76 -2.49 -8.71
CA ASP A 23 23.62 -1.18 -9.35
C ASP A 23 23.50 -1.25 -10.89
N TYR A 24 23.26 -2.44 -11.46
CA TYR A 24 23.17 -2.60 -12.91
C TYR A 24 21.79 -2.18 -13.46
N ALA A 25 21.60 -0.89 -13.66
CA ALA A 25 20.34 -0.29 -14.10
C ALA A 25 19.74 -0.94 -15.36
N GLU A 26 20.57 -1.34 -16.33
CA GLU A 26 20.13 -1.96 -17.57
C GLU A 26 19.48 -3.34 -17.34
N ALA A 27 19.98 -4.10 -16.35
CA ALA A 27 19.39 -5.39 -15.98
C ALA A 27 18.01 -5.22 -15.36
N TYR A 28 17.81 -4.18 -14.52
CA TYR A 28 16.49 -3.84 -13.96
C TYR A 28 15.51 -3.39 -15.05
N VAL A 29 15.93 -2.54 -15.98
CA VAL A 29 15.06 -2.11 -17.09
C VAL A 29 14.62 -3.31 -17.93
N ASN A 30 15.55 -4.20 -18.28
CA ASN A 30 15.24 -5.39 -19.06
C ASN A 30 14.37 -6.39 -18.29
N LEU A 31 14.63 -6.58 -17.00
CA LEU A 31 13.76 -7.37 -16.12
C LEU A 31 12.34 -6.80 -16.10
N GLY A 32 12.19 -5.48 -15.95
CA GLY A 32 10.89 -4.81 -15.97
C GLY A 32 10.13 -5.02 -17.28
N ILE A 33 10.81 -4.93 -18.42
CA ILE A 33 10.22 -5.18 -19.75
C ILE A 33 9.71 -6.63 -19.88
N VAL A 34 10.49 -7.58 -19.38
CA VAL A 34 10.11 -9.00 -19.40
C VAL A 34 8.93 -9.25 -18.49
N ILE A 35 8.97 -8.76 -17.25
CA ILE A 35 7.89 -8.93 -16.24
C ILE A 35 6.57 -8.33 -16.75
N LYS A 36 6.59 -7.11 -17.28
CA LYS A 36 5.39 -6.43 -17.81
C LYS A 36 4.58 -7.30 -18.77
N ASN A 37 5.26 -8.12 -19.57
CA ASN A 37 4.65 -8.94 -20.61
C ASN A 37 4.48 -10.42 -20.19
N THR A 38 4.79 -10.76 -18.94
CA THR A 38 4.77 -12.14 -18.46
C THR A 38 3.48 -12.47 -17.74
N ARG A 39 2.88 -13.61 -18.09
CA ARG A 39 1.85 -14.26 -17.31
C ARG A 39 2.41 -15.53 -16.68
N PHE A 40 2.50 -15.53 -15.37
CA PHE A 40 3.01 -16.66 -14.62
C PHE A 40 1.93 -17.76 -14.48
N ASN A 41 2.35 -19.02 -14.57
CA ASN A 41 1.49 -20.19 -14.37
C ASN A 41 1.82 -20.93 -13.06
N SER A 42 2.86 -20.50 -12.37
CA SER A 42 3.32 -21.04 -11.08
C SER A 42 4.02 -19.95 -10.27
N SER A 43 4.15 -20.16 -8.97
CA SER A 43 4.94 -19.25 -8.13
C SER A 43 6.43 -19.39 -8.44
N ASN A 44 7.15 -18.29 -8.31
CA ASN A 44 8.61 -18.26 -8.39
C ASN A 44 9.17 -17.29 -7.34
N PRO A 45 9.33 -17.73 -6.08
CA PRO A 45 9.81 -16.88 -4.99
C PRO A 45 11.21 -16.31 -5.20
N LYS A 46 12.02 -16.88 -6.09
CA LYS A 46 13.36 -16.36 -6.45
C LYS A 46 13.27 -14.99 -7.14
N LEU A 47 12.13 -14.66 -7.72
CA LEU A 47 11.90 -13.36 -8.34
C LEU A 47 11.51 -12.26 -7.34
N TYR A 48 11.09 -12.61 -6.10
CA TYR A 48 10.61 -11.61 -5.16
C TYR A 48 11.67 -10.58 -4.77
N PRO A 49 12.91 -10.95 -4.38
CA PRO A 49 13.93 -9.96 -4.05
C PRO A 49 14.26 -9.02 -5.23
N PRO A 50 14.62 -9.51 -6.43
CA PRO A 50 14.96 -8.60 -7.53
C PRO A 50 13.77 -7.75 -8.01
N LEU A 51 12.54 -8.22 -7.89
CA LEU A 51 11.34 -7.41 -8.17
C LEU A 51 11.10 -6.34 -7.09
N THR A 52 11.40 -6.65 -5.84
CA THR A 52 11.33 -5.67 -4.74
C THR A 52 12.36 -4.55 -4.99
N GLU A 53 13.59 -4.89 -5.32
CA GLU A 53 14.63 -3.93 -5.67
C GLU A 53 14.29 -3.12 -6.93
N LEU A 54 13.72 -3.77 -7.95
CA LEU A 54 13.22 -3.08 -9.14
C LEU A 54 12.16 -2.03 -8.79
N LEU A 55 11.20 -2.36 -7.90
CA LEU A 55 10.15 -1.44 -7.49
C LEU A 55 10.69 -0.26 -6.64
N THR A 56 11.83 -0.42 -5.98
CA THR A 56 12.48 0.66 -5.21
C THR A 56 13.42 1.51 -6.04
N ALA A 57 13.77 1.07 -7.26
CA ALA A 57 14.72 1.79 -8.12
C ALA A 57 14.12 3.09 -8.65
N GLU A 58 14.84 4.21 -8.47
CA GLU A 58 14.44 5.54 -8.99
C GLU A 58 14.25 5.57 -10.51
N SER A 59 14.90 4.66 -11.22
CA SER A 59 14.80 4.51 -12.68
C SER A 59 13.47 3.90 -13.15
N LEU A 60 12.64 3.37 -12.23
CA LEU A 60 11.39 2.74 -12.57
C LEU A 60 10.33 3.78 -12.94
N ARG A 61 9.98 3.83 -14.23
CA ARG A 61 9.05 4.85 -14.75
C ARG A 61 7.57 4.53 -14.54
N SER A 62 7.20 3.25 -14.45
CA SER A 62 5.79 2.86 -14.36
C SER A 62 5.60 1.54 -13.59
N PRO A 63 5.52 1.57 -12.25
CA PRO A 63 5.20 0.40 -11.44
C PRO A 63 3.85 -0.24 -11.84
N ARG A 64 2.87 0.59 -12.22
CA ARG A 64 1.53 0.17 -12.65
C ARG A 64 1.57 -0.81 -13.82
N ASP A 65 2.51 -0.66 -14.74
CA ASP A 65 2.63 -1.53 -15.92
C ASP A 65 3.01 -2.98 -15.55
N MET A 66 3.66 -3.19 -14.43
CA MET A 66 4.09 -4.51 -13.95
C MET A 66 3.16 -5.10 -12.88
N ALA A 67 2.28 -4.27 -12.30
CA ALA A 67 1.45 -4.67 -11.16
C ALA A 67 0.64 -5.93 -11.45
N GLY A 68 -0.02 -6.01 -12.61
CA GLY A 68 -0.81 -7.18 -13.00
C GLY A 68 0.01 -8.47 -13.08
N SER A 69 1.22 -8.41 -13.66
CA SER A 69 2.12 -9.57 -13.76
C SER A 69 2.69 -9.99 -12.41
N ILE A 70 3.07 -9.03 -11.57
CA ILE A 70 3.56 -9.31 -10.21
C ILE A 70 2.44 -9.91 -9.34
N LEU A 71 1.21 -9.38 -9.39
CA LEU A 71 0.08 -9.96 -8.69
C LEU A 71 -0.27 -11.36 -9.20
N ASN A 72 -0.19 -11.57 -10.51
CA ASN A 72 -0.36 -12.90 -11.09
C ASN A 72 0.71 -13.88 -10.58
N LEU A 73 1.96 -13.47 -10.44
CA LEU A 73 3.01 -14.28 -9.81
C LEU A 73 2.67 -14.60 -8.34
N LEU A 74 2.29 -13.60 -7.56
CA LEU A 74 1.94 -13.73 -6.15
C LEU A 74 0.71 -14.61 -5.93
N LYS A 75 -0.28 -14.58 -6.82
CA LYS A 75 -1.47 -15.46 -6.75
C LYS A 75 -1.16 -16.95 -6.84
N HIS A 76 -0.04 -17.34 -7.41
CA HIS A 76 0.40 -18.71 -7.47
C HIS A 76 1.21 -19.16 -6.24
N ASP A 77 1.54 -18.24 -5.33
CA ASP A 77 2.19 -18.56 -4.06
C ASP A 77 1.17 -19.17 -3.09
N ASN A 78 1.48 -20.36 -2.59
CA ASN A 78 0.56 -21.08 -1.69
C ASN A 78 0.32 -20.32 -0.39
N GLN A 79 1.34 -19.67 0.15
CA GLN A 79 1.21 -18.89 1.38
C GLN A 79 0.27 -17.69 1.16
N ILE A 80 0.39 -16.99 0.03
CA ILE A 80 -0.47 -15.86 -0.30
C ILE A 80 -1.91 -16.31 -0.55
N LYS A 81 -2.09 -17.44 -1.23
CA LYS A 81 -3.43 -18.03 -1.44
C LYS A 81 -4.11 -18.29 -0.10
N GLU A 82 -3.44 -19.00 0.79
CA GLU A 82 -3.98 -19.33 2.12
C GLU A 82 -4.26 -18.08 2.96
N LEU A 83 -3.40 -17.06 2.89
CA LEU A 83 -3.53 -15.86 3.70
C LEU A 83 -4.60 -14.89 3.19
N LEU A 84 -4.70 -14.68 1.89
CA LEU A 84 -5.48 -13.59 1.30
C LEU A 84 -6.59 -14.04 0.37
N LEU A 85 -6.45 -15.15 -0.35
CA LEU A 85 -7.35 -15.45 -1.46
C LEU A 85 -8.38 -16.53 -1.14
N GLU A 86 -8.08 -17.49 -0.29
CA GLU A 86 -8.95 -18.64 0.03
C GLU A 86 -9.76 -18.45 1.31
N LYS A 87 -9.39 -17.49 2.17
CA LYS A 87 -10.15 -17.20 3.38
C LYS A 87 -11.36 -16.34 3.07
N ASN A 88 -12.56 -16.85 3.35
CA ASN A 88 -13.71 -15.99 3.59
C ASN A 88 -13.39 -15.14 4.83
N PHE A 89 -13.20 -13.83 4.67
CA PHE A 89 -12.76 -12.91 5.71
C PHE A 89 -13.77 -12.70 6.87
N ALA A 90 -14.45 -13.75 7.30
CA ALA A 90 -15.01 -13.83 8.65
C ALA A 90 -13.90 -14.15 9.68
N VAL A 91 -12.74 -13.50 9.49
CA VAL A 91 -11.52 -13.73 10.26
C VAL A 91 -11.68 -13.09 11.64
N ASN A 92 -11.35 -13.82 12.68
CA ASN A 92 -11.24 -13.24 14.01
C ASN A 92 -9.93 -12.43 14.17
N LEU A 93 -9.85 -11.63 15.22
CA LEU A 93 -8.72 -10.74 15.47
C LEU A 93 -7.36 -11.47 15.54
N ASN A 94 -7.32 -12.66 16.15
CA ASN A 94 -6.09 -13.44 16.27
C ASN A 94 -5.57 -13.92 14.92
N GLU A 95 -6.48 -14.33 14.04
CA GLU A 95 -6.13 -14.70 12.66
C GLU A 95 -5.63 -13.50 11.87
N ALA A 96 -6.28 -12.33 12.00
CA ALA A 96 -5.82 -11.11 11.35
C ALA A 96 -4.40 -10.73 11.79
N THR A 97 -4.09 -10.81 13.07
CA THR A 97 -2.75 -10.56 13.61
C THR A 97 -1.73 -11.55 13.01
N SER A 98 -2.09 -12.83 12.91
CA SER A 98 -1.24 -13.84 12.28
C SER A 98 -1.01 -13.57 10.78
N ILE A 99 -2.06 -13.15 10.07
CA ILE A 99 -1.97 -12.77 8.65
C ILE A 99 -1.03 -11.56 8.48
N ILE A 100 -1.20 -10.52 9.28
CA ILE A 100 -0.35 -9.31 9.24
C ILE A 100 1.12 -9.67 9.45
N LYS A 101 1.44 -10.49 10.47
CA LYS A 101 2.81 -10.97 10.72
C LYS A 101 3.39 -11.78 9.55
N SER A 102 2.53 -12.49 8.82
CA SER A 102 2.95 -13.26 7.64
C SER A 102 3.14 -12.36 6.42
N LEU A 103 2.28 -11.36 6.23
CA LEU A 103 2.39 -10.38 5.15
C LEU A 103 3.63 -9.51 5.31
N ASP A 104 4.05 -9.19 6.54
CA ASP A 104 5.26 -8.43 6.84
C ASP A 104 6.53 -9.06 6.23
N LYS A 105 6.51 -10.38 6.00
CA LYS A 105 7.58 -11.12 5.33
C LYS A 105 7.53 -11.06 3.80
N LEU A 106 6.63 -10.28 3.23
CA LEU A 106 6.42 -10.14 1.79
C LEU A 106 6.66 -8.69 1.31
N PRO A 107 7.92 -8.20 1.34
CA PRO A 107 8.24 -6.82 0.96
C PRO A 107 7.73 -6.45 -0.44
N LEU A 108 7.77 -7.41 -1.38
CA LEU A 108 7.28 -7.20 -2.74
C LEU A 108 5.83 -6.73 -2.79
N LEU A 109 4.94 -7.32 -1.97
CA LEU A 109 3.54 -6.93 -1.90
C LEU A 109 3.40 -5.54 -1.28
N HIS A 110 4.12 -5.26 -0.18
CA HIS A 110 4.10 -3.96 0.48
C HIS A 110 4.56 -2.83 -0.45
N HIS A 111 5.67 -3.02 -1.19
CA HIS A 111 6.14 -2.03 -2.16
C HIS A 111 5.11 -1.81 -3.27
N LEU A 112 4.53 -2.88 -3.81
CA LEU A 112 3.53 -2.76 -4.86
C LEU A 112 2.29 -1.97 -4.39
N MET A 113 1.78 -2.25 -3.19
CA MET A 113 0.66 -1.53 -2.57
C MET A 113 0.92 -0.03 -2.42
N ARG A 114 2.14 0.36 -2.09
CA ARG A 114 2.52 1.76 -1.90
C ARG A 114 2.66 2.54 -3.20
N LEU A 115 3.00 1.85 -4.29
CA LEU A 115 3.38 2.50 -5.55
C LEU A 115 2.22 2.70 -6.53
N CYS A 116 1.24 1.80 -6.52
CA CYS A 116 0.14 1.86 -7.49
C CYS A 116 -1.12 1.12 -7.01
N PRO A 117 -2.28 1.45 -7.61
CA PRO A 117 -3.50 0.63 -7.47
C PRO A 117 -3.24 -0.81 -7.91
N LEU A 118 -3.85 -1.77 -7.22
CA LEU A 118 -3.71 -3.19 -7.53
C LEU A 118 -4.86 -3.66 -8.42
N PRO A 119 -4.61 -4.04 -9.69
CA PRO A 119 -5.66 -4.44 -10.62
C PRO A 119 -6.10 -5.91 -10.39
N GLU A 120 -6.47 -6.25 -9.15
CA GLU A 120 -6.84 -7.62 -8.79
C GLU A 120 -7.88 -7.65 -7.67
N LEU A 121 -9.13 -7.94 -8.01
CA LEU A 121 -10.29 -7.88 -7.11
C LEU A 121 -10.17 -8.75 -5.85
N GLN A 122 -9.47 -9.88 -5.91
CA GLN A 122 -9.33 -10.76 -4.75
C GLN A 122 -8.43 -10.13 -3.67
N PHE A 123 -7.32 -9.49 -4.07
CA PHE A 123 -6.47 -8.75 -3.15
C PHE A 123 -7.22 -7.54 -2.57
N GLU A 124 -7.94 -6.83 -3.43
CA GLU A 124 -8.75 -5.68 -3.01
C GLU A 124 -9.77 -6.09 -1.95
N ALA A 125 -10.57 -7.14 -2.20
CA ALA A 125 -11.54 -7.64 -1.25
C ALA A 125 -10.90 -8.02 0.10
N SER A 126 -9.71 -8.59 0.07
CA SER A 126 -8.94 -8.93 1.27
C SER A 126 -8.54 -7.72 2.07
N PHE A 127 -8.02 -6.68 1.42
CA PHE A 127 -7.59 -5.45 2.10
C PHE A 127 -8.79 -4.66 2.63
N VAL A 128 -9.91 -4.62 1.93
CA VAL A 128 -11.16 -4.02 2.41
C VAL A 128 -11.63 -4.72 3.68
N ALA A 129 -11.66 -6.05 3.68
CA ALA A 129 -12.07 -6.83 4.84
C ALA A 129 -11.11 -6.65 6.04
N MET A 130 -9.81 -6.66 5.81
CA MET A 130 -8.81 -6.40 6.86
C MET A 130 -8.94 -4.98 7.41
N ARG A 131 -9.11 -3.97 6.57
CA ARG A 131 -9.34 -2.59 6.97
C ARG A 131 -10.54 -2.46 7.91
N SER A 132 -11.67 -3.05 7.53
CA SER A 132 -12.91 -3.08 8.35
C SER A 132 -12.69 -3.77 9.70
N LEU A 133 -12.03 -4.93 9.68
CA LEU A 133 -11.74 -5.68 10.90
C LEU A 133 -10.84 -4.90 11.87
N LEU A 134 -9.80 -4.24 11.34
CA LEU A 134 -8.87 -3.43 12.15
C LEU A 134 -9.60 -2.24 12.77
N LEU A 135 -10.42 -1.52 12.01
CA LEU A 135 -11.22 -0.39 12.53
C LEU A 135 -12.14 -0.83 13.67
N LYS A 136 -12.88 -1.93 13.49
CA LYS A 136 -13.84 -2.45 14.48
C LYS A 136 -13.21 -2.99 15.76
N ASN A 137 -11.92 -3.27 15.75
CA ASN A 137 -11.21 -3.85 16.89
C ASN A 137 -10.00 -3.03 17.35
N LEU A 138 -9.93 -1.77 16.95
CA LEU A 138 -8.75 -0.91 17.14
C LEU A 138 -8.27 -0.86 18.60
N ASP A 139 -9.20 -0.69 19.55
CA ASP A 139 -8.89 -0.62 20.98
C ASP A 139 -8.54 -1.98 21.62
N LYS A 140 -8.74 -3.09 20.90
CA LYS A 140 -8.45 -4.45 21.40
C LYS A 140 -7.14 -4.99 20.84
N MET A 141 -6.48 -4.25 19.95
CA MET A 141 -5.28 -4.72 19.30
C MET A 141 -4.03 -4.39 20.11
N GLU A 142 -3.15 -5.37 20.24
CA GLU A 142 -1.80 -5.12 20.71
C GLU A 142 -0.98 -4.46 19.60
N VAL A 143 -0.40 -3.31 19.90
CA VAL A 143 0.42 -2.58 18.94
C VAL A 143 1.75 -3.30 18.76
N SER A 144 2.02 -3.74 17.54
CA SER A 144 3.28 -4.38 17.16
C SER A 144 3.92 -3.65 15.97
N PRO A 145 5.24 -3.80 15.75
CA PRO A 145 5.92 -3.24 14.58
C PRO A 145 5.29 -3.68 13.26
N GLU A 146 4.90 -4.95 13.14
CA GLU A 146 4.28 -5.51 11.94
C GLU A 146 2.89 -4.89 11.69
N LEU A 147 2.12 -4.62 12.75
CA LEU A 147 0.82 -3.95 12.62
C LEU A 147 0.99 -2.50 12.15
N ILE A 148 1.93 -1.76 12.73
CA ILE A 148 2.26 -0.39 12.31
C ILE A 148 2.73 -0.38 10.85
N HIS A 149 3.62 -1.30 10.46
CA HIS A 149 4.10 -1.41 9.09
C HIS A 149 2.96 -1.74 8.11
N PHE A 150 2.08 -2.67 8.47
CA PHE A 150 0.93 -3.03 7.64
C PHE A 150 -0.05 -1.87 7.50
N LEU A 151 -0.42 -1.19 8.60
CA LEU A 151 -1.31 -0.04 8.56
C LEU A 151 -0.70 1.15 7.81
N SER A 152 0.61 1.37 7.94
CA SER A 152 1.34 2.36 7.14
C SER A 152 1.23 2.07 5.64
N THR A 153 1.43 0.82 5.25
CA THR A 153 1.28 0.38 3.86
C THR A 153 -0.17 0.52 3.38
N LEU A 154 -1.13 0.08 4.19
CA LEU A 154 -2.55 0.14 3.85
C LEU A 154 -3.05 1.59 3.71
N SER A 155 -2.61 2.50 4.57
CA SER A 155 -2.98 3.91 4.50
C SER A 155 -2.46 4.58 3.22
N ILE A 156 -1.19 4.32 2.85
CA ILE A 156 -0.62 4.79 1.59
C ILE A 156 -1.34 4.16 0.40
N HIS A 157 -1.68 2.87 0.47
CA HIS A 157 -2.42 2.18 -0.58
C HIS A 157 -3.80 2.79 -0.79
N CYS A 158 -4.56 3.04 0.28
CA CYS A 158 -5.87 3.66 0.20
C CYS A 158 -5.79 5.08 -0.37
N PHE A 159 -4.78 5.86 0.00
CA PHE A 159 -4.50 7.16 -0.58
C PHE A 159 -4.18 7.07 -2.08
N THR A 160 -3.30 6.14 -2.48
CA THR A 160 -2.93 5.90 -3.88
C THR A 160 -4.12 5.45 -4.73
N ASN A 161 -5.10 4.78 -4.13
CA ASN A 161 -6.37 4.36 -4.73
C ASN A 161 -7.48 5.41 -4.61
N GLU A 162 -7.17 6.65 -4.19
CA GLU A 162 -8.16 7.72 -4.04
C GLU A 162 -9.37 7.33 -3.16
N TYR A 163 -9.16 6.44 -2.19
CA TYR A 163 -10.18 5.96 -1.24
C TYR A 163 -11.44 5.36 -1.89
N VAL A 164 -11.31 4.70 -3.04
CA VAL A 164 -12.44 4.13 -3.81
C VAL A 164 -13.13 2.94 -3.13
N TYR A 165 -12.60 2.44 -2.03
CA TYR A 165 -13.14 1.28 -1.34
C TYR A 165 -14.47 1.58 -0.64
N VAL A 166 -15.44 0.69 -0.85
CA VAL A 166 -16.77 0.80 -0.25
C VAL A 166 -16.68 0.72 1.28
N GLU A 167 -17.51 1.51 1.95
CA GLU A 167 -17.64 1.59 3.40
C GLU A 167 -19.07 1.24 3.83
N SER A 168 -19.20 0.52 4.94
CA SER A 168 -20.50 0.28 5.57
C SER A 168 -20.93 1.48 6.44
N ASP A 169 -22.21 1.56 6.79
CA ASP A 169 -22.72 2.58 7.71
C ASP A 169 -22.05 2.48 9.09
N GLU A 170 -21.74 1.26 9.54
CA GLU A 170 -21.02 1.01 10.79
C GLU A 170 -19.59 1.57 10.72
N GLU A 171 -18.86 1.33 9.63
CA GLU A 171 -17.52 1.89 9.44
C GLU A 171 -17.57 3.42 9.41
N ASN A 172 -18.52 4.00 8.71
CA ASN A 172 -18.70 5.46 8.66
C ASN A 172 -18.96 6.07 10.04
N HIS A 173 -19.68 5.37 10.91
CA HIS A 173 -19.90 5.79 12.29
C HIS A 173 -18.60 5.75 13.10
N LEU A 174 -17.90 4.62 13.07
CA LEU A 174 -16.63 4.43 13.77
C LEU A 174 -15.54 5.42 13.30
N ILE A 175 -15.50 5.73 12.00
CA ILE A 175 -14.55 6.71 11.46
C ILE A 175 -14.83 8.12 12.02
N LYS A 176 -16.09 8.52 12.15
CA LYS A 176 -16.46 9.81 12.74
C LYS A 176 -16.08 9.89 14.23
N GLU A 177 -16.29 8.81 14.97
CA GLU A 177 -15.87 8.71 16.38
C GLU A 177 -14.35 8.80 16.50
N LEU A 178 -13.61 8.03 15.69
CA LEU A 178 -12.15 8.05 15.66
C LEU A 178 -11.59 9.44 15.30
N GLN A 179 -12.20 10.11 14.30
CA GLN A 179 -11.83 11.47 13.93
C GLN A 179 -12.06 12.46 15.09
N ALA A 180 -13.18 12.35 15.78
CA ALA A 180 -13.49 13.20 16.92
C ALA A 180 -12.52 12.96 18.09
N GLU A 181 -12.18 11.71 18.37
CA GLU A 181 -11.20 11.33 19.38
C GLU A 181 -9.82 11.93 19.11
N ILE A 182 -9.29 11.76 17.88
CA ILE A 182 -8.00 12.32 17.48
C ILE A 182 -8.02 13.86 17.63
N SER A 183 -9.07 14.51 17.15
CA SER A 183 -9.21 15.98 17.25
C SER A 183 -9.23 16.45 18.70
N GLN A 184 -9.94 15.77 19.60
CA GLN A 184 -10.02 16.10 21.02
C GLN A 184 -8.69 15.86 21.74
N THR A 185 -7.97 14.79 21.39
CA THR A 185 -6.64 14.50 21.95
C THR A 185 -5.66 15.61 21.60
N LEU A 186 -5.61 16.03 20.34
CA LEU A 186 -4.76 17.13 19.89
C LEU A 186 -5.17 18.49 20.48
N ALA A 187 -6.47 18.71 20.72
CA ALA A 187 -6.96 19.93 21.39
C ALA A 187 -6.49 20.04 22.85
N ARG A 188 -6.20 18.90 23.50
CA ARG A 188 -5.58 18.85 24.84
C ARG A 188 -4.06 18.93 24.83
N SER A 189 -3.45 19.16 23.65
CA SER A 189 -1.99 19.14 23.45
C SER A 189 -1.36 17.77 23.75
N GLU A 190 -2.14 16.71 23.59
CA GLU A 190 -1.70 15.31 23.67
C GLU A 190 -1.57 14.74 22.26
N GLN A 191 -0.74 13.71 22.09
CA GLN A 191 -0.60 13.01 20.81
C GLN A 191 -1.49 11.77 20.77
N PRO A 192 -2.24 11.56 19.67
CA PRO A 192 -2.98 10.32 19.48
C PRO A 192 -2.02 9.15 19.22
N GLU A 193 -2.47 7.94 19.49
CA GLU A 193 -1.72 6.74 19.14
C GLU A 193 -1.55 6.62 17.62
N ALA A 194 -0.34 6.28 17.15
CA ALA A 194 -0.04 6.14 15.71
C ALA A 194 -1.00 5.16 15.01
N ILE A 195 -1.39 4.08 15.67
CA ILE A 195 -2.34 3.09 15.14
C ILE A 195 -3.70 3.72 14.81
N LYS A 196 -4.19 4.65 15.62
CA LYS A 196 -5.46 5.35 15.42
C LYS A 196 -5.37 6.29 14.22
N VAL A 197 -4.26 7.02 14.10
CA VAL A 197 -4.00 7.92 12.97
C VAL A 197 -3.88 7.14 11.66
N LEU A 198 -3.12 6.04 11.65
CA LEU A 198 -2.95 5.19 10.47
C LEU A 198 -4.26 4.50 10.05
N CYS A 199 -5.06 4.08 11.03
CA CYS A 199 -6.39 3.53 10.75
C CYS A 199 -7.30 4.58 10.09
N LEU A 200 -7.37 5.81 10.63
CA LEU A 200 -8.10 6.91 10.00
C LEU A 200 -7.56 7.21 8.60
N ALA A 201 -6.23 7.23 8.42
CA ALA A 201 -5.57 7.46 7.14
C ALA A 201 -5.88 6.40 6.08
N SER A 202 -6.34 5.22 6.48
CA SER A 202 -6.81 4.18 5.55
C SER A 202 -8.22 4.46 5.00
N TYR A 203 -8.91 5.45 5.55
CA TYR A 203 -10.27 5.82 5.16
C TYR A 203 -10.40 7.26 4.67
N ARG A 204 -9.56 8.16 5.16
CA ARG A 204 -9.69 9.61 4.91
C ARG A 204 -8.31 10.25 4.66
N PRO A 205 -8.23 11.19 3.75
CA PRO A 205 -7.00 11.91 3.45
C PRO A 205 -6.61 12.84 4.61
N LEU A 206 -5.50 12.53 5.28
CA LEU A 206 -5.04 13.27 6.47
C LEU A 206 -4.80 14.75 6.18
N HIS A 207 -4.30 15.10 5.00
CA HIS A 207 -3.99 16.48 4.63
C HIS A 207 -5.22 17.42 4.57
N GLN A 208 -6.44 16.89 4.66
CA GLN A 208 -7.67 17.69 4.68
C GLN A 208 -8.03 18.19 6.08
N TYR A 209 -7.38 17.65 7.12
CA TYR A 209 -7.66 18.06 8.50
C TYR A 209 -6.74 19.19 8.94
N ASP A 210 -7.30 20.26 9.52
CA ASP A 210 -6.55 21.43 10.01
C ASP A 210 -5.48 21.08 11.06
N TRP A 211 -5.65 19.96 11.73
CA TRP A 211 -4.73 19.47 12.76
C TRP A 211 -3.62 18.55 12.22
N CYS A 212 -3.62 18.19 10.94
CA CYS A 212 -2.71 17.15 10.43
C CYS A 212 -1.21 17.50 10.60
N GLN A 213 -0.87 18.79 10.59
CA GLN A 213 0.52 19.24 10.82
C GLN A 213 0.96 19.16 12.29
N LYS A 214 0.04 18.85 13.21
CA LYS A 214 0.33 18.70 14.65
C LYS A 214 0.54 17.24 15.05
N LEU A 215 0.64 16.34 14.09
CA LEU A 215 0.76 14.90 14.31
C LEU A 215 2.21 14.49 14.50
N ASP A 216 2.73 14.57 15.72
CA ASP A 216 4.05 14.04 16.10
C ASP A 216 4.03 12.50 16.16
N ALA A 217 2.85 11.89 16.32
CA ALA A 217 2.67 10.43 16.32
C ALA A 217 3.19 9.74 15.04
N LEU A 218 3.37 10.49 13.95
CA LEU A 218 3.91 10.01 12.68
C LEU A 218 5.39 10.37 12.46
N ASP A 219 6.09 10.96 13.41
CA ASP A 219 7.47 11.43 13.23
C ASP A 219 8.47 10.30 12.90
N ASN A 220 8.22 9.09 13.38
CA ASN A 220 9.01 7.90 13.04
C ASN A 220 8.50 7.15 11.80
N LEU A 221 7.50 7.71 11.08
CA LEU A 221 6.86 7.14 9.89
C LEU A 221 7.03 8.10 8.71
N GLU A 222 8.29 8.42 8.37
CA GLU A 222 8.66 9.45 7.40
C GLU A 222 7.93 9.32 6.06
N GLU A 223 7.83 8.10 5.51
CA GLU A 223 7.14 7.87 4.24
C GLU A 223 5.64 8.18 4.33
N VAL A 224 4.99 7.80 5.43
CA VAL A 224 3.56 8.10 5.67
C VAL A 224 3.35 9.59 5.77
N LYS A 225 4.14 10.27 6.60
CA LYS A 225 4.07 11.73 6.79
C LYS A 225 4.30 12.47 5.47
N LYS A 226 5.33 12.09 4.74
CA LYS A 226 5.65 12.65 3.42
C LYS A 226 4.50 12.48 2.44
N ARG A 227 4.02 11.23 2.22
CA ARG A 227 3.03 10.90 1.20
C ARG A 227 1.62 11.37 1.53
N LEU A 228 1.19 11.31 2.80
CA LEU A 228 -0.20 11.61 3.18
C LEU A 228 -0.42 13.04 3.69
N ILE A 229 0.65 13.77 3.98
CA ILE A 229 0.54 15.14 4.52
C ILE A 229 1.37 16.12 3.69
N GLU A 230 2.70 15.93 3.60
CA GLU A 230 3.60 16.95 3.07
C GLU A 230 3.46 17.14 1.55
N GLU A 231 3.50 16.06 0.76
CA GLU A 231 3.35 16.12 -0.69
C GLU A 231 2.00 16.72 -1.12
N PRO A 232 0.82 16.33 -0.55
CA PRO A 232 -0.45 16.95 -0.89
C PRO A 232 -0.53 18.44 -0.53
N PHE A 233 0.14 18.88 0.55
CA PHE A 233 0.25 20.30 0.88
C PHE A 233 1.07 21.06 -0.15
N LEU A 234 2.21 20.49 -0.56
CA LEU A 234 3.07 21.08 -1.58
C LEU A 234 2.33 21.20 -2.92
N GLU A 235 1.61 20.17 -3.31
CA GLU A 235 0.80 20.16 -4.53
C GLU A 235 -0.27 21.27 -4.50
N LYS A 236 -0.95 21.47 -3.37
CA LYS A 236 -1.92 22.56 -3.22
C LYS A 236 -1.28 23.95 -3.34
N ILE A 237 -0.06 24.13 -2.86
CA ILE A 237 0.68 25.38 -2.98
C ILE A 237 1.04 25.62 -4.45
N ILE A 238 1.62 24.61 -5.11
CA ILE A 238 2.00 24.70 -6.53
C ILE A 238 0.78 24.93 -7.41
N ALA A 239 -0.35 24.27 -7.15
CA ALA A 239 -1.58 24.43 -7.92
C ALA A 239 -2.13 25.85 -7.87
N LYS A 240 -1.97 26.59 -6.76
CA LYS A 240 -2.39 28.01 -6.65
C LYS A 240 -1.55 28.94 -7.51
N ASP A 241 -0.32 28.57 -7.80
CA ASP A 241 0.58 29.37 -8.63
C ASP A 241 0.39 29.13 -10.15
N ILE A 242 -0.46 28.15 -10.52
CA ILE A 242 -0.77 27.84 -11.93
C ILE A 242 -2.09 28.48 -12.30
N PRO A 243 -2.11 29.53 -13.17
CA PRO A 243 -3.35 30.19 -13.58
C PRO A 243 -4.32 29.19 -14.26
N GLY A 244 -5.56 29.15 -13.80
CA GLY A 244 -6.63 28.33 -14.37
C GLY A 244 -6.83 26.96 -13.73
N LEU A 245 -6.03 26.56 -12.73
CA LEU A 245 -6.27 25.34 -11.94
C LEU A 245 -7.16 25.59 -10.70
N GLU A 246 -7.34 26.85 -10.31
CA GLU A 246 -8.20 27.21 -9.16
C GLU A 246 -9.67 26.77 -9.35
N GLU A 247 -10.18 26.75 -10.59
CA GLU A 247 -11.54 26.31 -10.89
C GLU A 247 -11.74 24.79 -10.88
N ILE A 248 -10.66 24.01 -10.97
CA ILE A 248 -10.72 22.54 -11.03
C ILE A 248 -10.71 21.90 -9.63
N SER A 249 -10.12 22.57 -8.64
CA SER A 249 -9.95 22.01 -7.29
C SER A 249 -11.25 21.92 -6.49
N ASP A 250 -12.24 22.80 -6.79
CA ASP A 250 -13.51 22.85 -6.06
C ASP A 250 -14.55 21.85 -6.60
N ASP A 251 -14.40 21.37 -7.82
CA ASP A 251 -15.39 20.47 -8.48
C ASP A 251 -15.11 18.98 -8.25
N VAL A 252 -13.90 18.61 -7.78
CA VAL A 252 -13.52 17.20 -7.51
C VAL A 252 -13.94 16.75 -6.11
N SER A 253 -14.27 17.68 -5.22
CA SER A 253 -14.69 17.37 -3.85
C SER A 253 -16.18 17.03 -3.68
N LEU A 254 -16.96 16.95 -4.77
CA LEU A 254 -18.43 16.78 -4.75
C LEU A 254 -18.96 15.63 -5.65
N LYS A 255 -18.15 14.63 -6.01
CA LYS A 255 -18.71 13.45 -6.68
C LYS A 255 -18.30 12.16 -6.02
#